data_e8ab2f861d7da2242ea82a0564eba127
#
_entry.id   e8ab2f861d7da2242ea82a0564eba127
#
_cell.length_a   1.000
_cell.length_b   1.000
_cell.length_c   1.000
_cell.angle_alpha   90.00
_cell.angle_beta   90.00
_cell.angle_gamma   90.00
#
_symmetry.space_group_name_H-M   'P 1'
#
loop_
_entity.id
_entity.type
_entity.pdbx_description
1 polymer ?
#
loop_
_entity_poly.entity_id
_entity_poly.type
_entity_poly.pdbx_seq_one_letter_code
_entity_poly.pdbx_strand_id
1 'polypeptide(L)'
;MTLSAAERERLADIVRLQPTKNKELQERWGMESGSEVHSYLENHLADYYYRNEDSYICATPEAAELTGADPGLEGDEDGVEVIRVPELEAQVFEVVAGPDERSESVVSVLQKVRAAFDADPEVDAVREALQSLRRKGVVEVVYRTVPTFKLAVERDGVDVEIVR
;
A
#
# COMPACT_ATOMS: atom_id res chain seq x y z
N MET A 1 14.83 8.84 20.29
CA MET A 1 15.18 7.48 20.69
C MET A 1 15.45 6.62 19.48
N THR A 2 16.51 5.83 19.56
CA THR A 2 16.89 4.95 18.46
C THR A 2 16.23 3.60 18.66
N LEU A 3 15.62 3.07 17.61
CA LEU A 3 15.04 1.73 17.67
C LEU A 3 16.13 0.68 17.74
N SER A 4 15.85 -0.41 18.46
CA SER A 4 16.73 -1.57 18.46
C SER A 4 16.69 -2.26 17.10
N ALA A 5 17.65 -3.14 16.81
CA ALA A 5 17.67 -3.90 15.57
C ALA A 5 16.38 -4.71 15.38
N ALA A 6 15.90 -5.35 16.44
CA ALA A 6 14.66 -6.13 16.41
C ALA A 6 13.43 -5.23 16.15
N GLU A 7 13.37 -4.07 16.80
CA GLU A 7 12.26 -3.13 16.57
C GLU A 7 12.25 -2.60 15.15
N ARG A 8 13.42 -2.26 14.62
CA ARG A 8 13.56 -1.78 13.25
C ARG A 8 13.15 -2.85 12.24
N GLU A 9 13.55 -4.08 12.45
CA GLU A 9 13.19 -5.21 11.59
C GLU A 9 11.68 -5.42 11.56
N ARG A 10 11.03 -5.40 12.73
CA ARG A 10 9.58 -5.55 12.82
C ARG A 10 8.84 -4.36 12.20
N LEU A 11 9.37 -3.15 12.39
CA LEU A 11 8.80 -1.97 11.75
C LEU A 11 8.91 -2.07 10.22
N ALA A 12 10.02 -2.57 9.71
CA ALA A 12 10.19 -2.80 8.28
C ALA A 12 9.14 -3.79 7.76
N ASP A 13 8.81 -4.82 8.53
CA ASP A 13 7.74 -5.76 8.16
C ASP A 13 6.40 -5.06 8.04
N ILE A 14 6.08 -4.14 8.96
CA ILE A 14 4.84 -3.37 8.89
C ILE A 14 4.83 -2.50 7.63
N VAL A 15 5.95 -1.85 7.32
CA VAL A 15 6.06 -1.01 6.11
C VAL A 15 5.79 -1.84 4.86
N ARG A 16 6.39 -3.02 4.75
CA ARG A 16 6.23 -3.89 3.59
C ARG A 16 4.83 -4.48 3.48
N LEU A 17 4.24 -4.86 4.62
CA LEU A 17 2.94 -5.53 4.65
C LEU A 17 1.75 -4.59 4.66
N GLN A 18 1.95 -3.31 4.93
CA GLN A 18 0.84 -2.37 5.08
C GLN A 18 -0.03 -2.28 3.81
N PRO A 19 -1.35 -2.18 3.94
CA PRO A 19 -2.11 -2.31 5.19
C PRO A 19 -2.16 -3.76 5.67
N THR A 20 -2.05 -3.99 6.98
CA THR A 20 -2.01 -5.34 7.53
C THR A 20 -2.86 -5.45 8.79
N LYS A 21 -2.94 -6.65 9.35
CA LYS A 21 -3.74 -6.95 10.55
C LYS A 21 -2.89 -7.61 11.61
N ASN A 22 -3.34 -7.52 12.86
CA ASN A 22 -2.69 -8.21 13.98
C ASN A 22 -2.44 -9.69 13.68
N LYS A 23 -3.41 -10.36 13.07
CA LYS A 23 -3.30 -11.77 12.74
C LYS A 23 -2.12 -12.07 11.81
N GLU A 24 -1.92 -11.25 10.79
CA GLU A 24 -0.79 -11.42 9.87
C GLU A 24 0.55 -11.22 10.57
N LEU A 25 0.64 -10.18 11.40
CA LEU A 25 1.85 -9.90 12.18
C LEU A 25 2.11 -10.99 13.21
N GLN A 26 1.04 -11.50 13.83
CA GLN A 26 1.12 -12.60 14.77
C GLN A 26 1.79 -13.84 14.13
N GLU A 27 1.33 -14.19 12.95
CA GLU A 27 1.88 -15.33 12.20
C GLU A 27 3.33 -15.08 11.76
N ARG A 28 3.61 -13.89 11.28
CA ARG A 28 4.95 -13.53 10.78
C ARG A 28 5.98 -13.46 11.89
N TRP A 29 5.59 -12.96 13.05
CA TRP A 29 6.50 -12.78 14.19
C TRP A 29 6.51 -13.96 15.16
N GLY A 30 5.66 -14.95 14.93
CA GLY A 30 5.58 -16.13 15.81
C GLY A 30 4.99 -15.83 17.18
N MET A 31 4.14 -14.84 17.30
CA MET A 31 3.47 -14.49 18.54
C MET A 31 2.26 -15.39 18.80
N GLU A 32 1.87 -15.54 20.04
CA GLU A 32 0.80 -16.45 20.43
C GLU A 32 -0.60 -15.87 20.26
N SER A 33 -0.72 -14.53 20.25
CA SER A 33 -2.04 -13.89 20.15
C SER A 33 -1.97 -12.52 19.51
N GLY A 34 -3.12 -12.02 19.03
CA GLY A 34 -3.24 -10.66 18.53
C GLY A 34 -3.03 -9.61 19.62
N SER A 35 -3.38 -9.93 20.87
CA SER A 35 -3.12 -9.05 22.01
C SER A 35 -1.63 -8.83 22.23
N GLU A 36 -0.83 -9.86 22.02
CA GLU A 36 0.62 -9.77 22.13
C GLU A 36 1.19 -8.83 21.06
N VAL A 37 0.68 -8.93 19.82
CA VAL A 37 1.05 -8.01 18.74
C VAL A 37 0.68 -6.57 19.10
N HIS A 38 -0.54 -6.35 19.56
CA HIS A 38 -1.02 -5.02 19.96
C HIS A 38 -0.15 -4.42 21.06
N SER A 39 0.17 -5.21 22.08
CA SER A 39 1.03 -4.76 23.18
C SER A 39 2.41 -4.38 22.69
N TYR A 40 2.98 -5.16 21.78
CA TYR A 40 4.28 -4.86 21.21
C TYR A 40 4.25 -3.53 20.43
N LEU A 41 3.23 -3.35 19.60
CA LEU A 41 3.09 -2.11 18.81
C LEU A 41 2.98 -0.88 19.72
N GLU A 42 2.16 -0.96 20.75
CA GLU A 42 1.95 0.16 21.68
C GLU A 42 3.18 0.46 22.52
N ASN A 43 3.95 -0.56 22.92
CA ASN A 43 5.10 -0.39 23.78
C ASN A 43 6.39 -0.04 23.05
N HIS A 44 6.52 -0.44 21.78
CA HIS A 44 7.78 -0.31 21.04
C HIS A 44 7.69 0.54 19.76
N LEU A 45 6.53 0.58 19.11
CA LEU A 45 6.38 1.21 17.80
C LEU A 45 5.25 2.24 17.72
N ALA A 46 4.75 2.71 18.87
CA ALA A 46 3.58 3.60 18.94
C ALA A 46 3.69 4.85 18.04
N ASP A 47 4.88 5.41 17.90
CA ASP A 47 5.09 6.63 17.10
C ASP A 47 5.26 6.37 15.61
N TYR A 48 5.29 5.12 15.19
CA TYR A 48 5.64 4.72 13.83
C TYR A 48 4.54 3.97 13.10
N TYR A 49 3.39 3.74 13.74
CA TYR A 49 2.26 3.10 13.09
C TYR A 49 0.95 3.81 13.44
N TYR A 50 -0.06 3.57 12.63
CA TYR A 50 -1.42 4.04 12.89
C TYR A 50 -2.41 3.02 12.31
N ARG A 51 -3.68 3.14 12.68
CA ARG A 51 -4.75 2.33 12.09
C ARG A 51 -5.55 3.23 11.15
N ASN A 52 -5.83 2.72 9.95
CA ASN A 52 -6.63 3.47 8.98
C ASN A 52 -8.13 3.33 9.29
N GLU A 53 -8.98 3.88 8.43
CA GLU A 53 -10.44 3.85 8.61
C GLU A 53 -11.02 2.45 8.73
N ASP A 54 -10.38 1.47 8.09
CA ASP A 54 -10.79 0.06 8.13
C ASP A 54 -10.12 -0.72 9.27
N SER A 55 -9.41 -0.03 10.16
CA SER A 55 -8.69 -0.60 11.29
C SER A 55 -7.48 -1.46 10.91
N TYR A 56 -6.98 -1.32 9.69
CA TYR A 56 -5.74 -1.96 9.30
C TYR A 56 -4.54 -1.19 9.84
N ILE A 57 -3.48 -1.92 10.13
CA ILE A 57 -2.22 -1.34 10.60
C ILE A 57 -1.42 -0.82 9.41
N CYS A 58 -1.01 0.44 9.49
CA CYS A 58 -0.20 1.09 8.48
C CYS A 58 1.02 1.73 9.15
N ALA A 59 2.11 1.84 8.41
CA ALA A 59 3.31 2.52 8.90
C ALA A 59 3.28 3.99 8.52
N THR A 60 3.88 4.84 9.35
CA THR A 60 4.02 6.27 9.05
C THR A 60 5.09 6.47 7.95
N PRO A 61 5.09 7.62 7.26
CA PRO A 61 6.17 7.94 6.32
C PRO A 61 7.55 7.93 6.97
N GLU A 62 7.66 8.36 8.21
CA GLU A 62 8.93 8.31 8.97
C GLU A 62 9.42 6.89 9.15
N ALA A 63 8.50 5.93 9.36
CA ALA A 63 8.85 4.53 9.50
C ALA A 63 9.47 3.98 8.21
N ALA A 64 8.92 4.34 7.06
CA ALA A 64 9.47 3.93 5.78
C ALA A 64 10.88 4.50 5.56
N GLU A 65 11.09 5.77 5.90
CA GLU A 65 12.42 6.40 5.80
C GLU A 65 13.43 5.75 6.74
N LEU A 66 13.02 5.48 7.97
CA LEU A 66 13.90 4.92 9.01
C LEU A 66 14.34 3.50 8.67
N THR A 67 13.45 2.70 8.11
CA THR A 67 13.74 1.29 7.80
C THR A 67 14.31 1.08 6.40
N GLY A 68 14.10 2.03 5.49
CA GLY A 68 14.48 1.89 4.09
C GLY A 68 13.63 0.90 3.31
N ALA A 69 12.54 0.40 3.91
CA ALA A 69 11.63 -0.54 3.25
C ALA A 69 10.66 0.18 2.34
N ASP A 70 10.22 -0.48 1.28
CA ASP A 70 9.24 0.07 0.34
C ASP A 70 7.82 -0.20 0.86
N PRO A 71 6.99 0.85 0.99
CA PRO A 71 5.65 0.71 1.54
C PRO A 71 4.74 -0.20 0.71
N GLY A 72 4.19 -1.23 1.37
CA GLY A 72 3.25 -2.15 0.73
C GLY A 72 3.83 -3.01 -0.36
N LEU A 73 5.16 -3.11 -0.44
CA LEU A 73 5.85 -3.90 -1.46
C LEU A 73 6.61 -5.06 -0.83
N GLU A 74 6.34 -6.26 -1.28
CA GLU A 74 7.15 -7.43 -0.99
C GLU A 74 7.77 -7.90 -2.30
N GLY A 75 9.10 -7.93 -2.36
CA GLY A 75 9.81 -8.52 -3.49
C GLY A 75 10.01 -10.01 -3.27
N ASP A 76 9.92 -10.80 -4.34
CA ASP A 76 10.28 -12.21 -4.27
C ASP A 76 11.64 -12.44 -4.95
N GLU A 77 12.14 -13.67 -4.86
CA GLU A 77 13.45 -14.03 -5.40
C GLU A 77 13.53 -13.92 -6.93
N ASP A 78 12.39 -13.97 -7.60
CA ASP A 78 12.31 -13.87 -9.06
C ASP A 78 12.14 -12.44 -9.56
N GLY A 79 12.12 -11.48 -8.64
CA GLY A 79 11.99 -10.07 -8.99
C GLY A 79 10.56 -9.60 -9.25
N VAL A 80 9.58 -10.46 -9.02
CA VAL A 80 8.17 -10.07 -9.11
C VAL A 80 7.82 -9.34 -7.83
N GLU A 81 7.37 -8.10 -7.95
CA GLU A 81 6.95 -7.33 -6.80
C GLU A 81 5.49 -7.66 -6.47
N VAL A 82 5.21 -7.77 -5.19
CA VAL A 82 3.86 -7.97 -4.68
C VAL A 82 3.43 -6.70 -3.98
N ILE A 83 2.29 -6.12 -4.39
CA ILE A 83 1.69 -4.99 -3.68
C ILE A 83 0.50 -5.47 -2.87
N ARG A 84 0.40 -4.97 -1.65
CA ARG A 84 -0.70 -5.28 -0.74
C ARG A 84 -1.58 -4.04 -0.63
N VAL A 85 -2.82 -4.16 -1.09
CA VAL A 85 -3.68 -3.00 -1.27
C VAL A 85 -5.11 -3.31 -0.84
N PRO A 86 -5.87 -2.29 -0.39
CA PRO A 86 -7.31 -2.42 -0.24
C PRO A 86 -8.00 -2.67 -1.59
N GLU A 87 -9.21 -3.17 -1.55
CA GLU A 87 -9.95 -3.53 -2.76
C GLU A 87 -10.02 -2.40 -3.79
N LEU A 88 -10.29 -1.16 -3.35
CA LEU A 88 -10.39 -0.03 -4.27
C LEU A 88 -9.06 0.23 -5.00
N GLU A 89 -7.94 0.17 -4.29
CA GLU A 89 -6.63 0.35 -4.94
C GLU A 89 -6.35 -0.76 -5.95
N ALA A 90 -6.77 -2.00 -5.66
CA ALA A 90 -6.65 -3.10 -6.61
C ALA A 90 -7.47 -2.83 -7.88
N GLN A 91 -8.70 -2.33 -7.72
CA GLN A 91 -9.56 -1.96 -8.85
C GLN A 91 -8.93 -0.84 -9.68
N VAL A 92 -8.39 0.18 -9.02
CA VAL A 92 -7.71 1.29 -9.70
C VAL A 92 -6.48 0.78 -10.46
N PHE A 93 -5.68 -0.08 -9.85
CA PHE A 93 -4.51 -0.66 -10.50
C PHE A 93 -4.88 -1.43 -11.78
N GLU A 94 -6.01 -2.13 -11.76
CA GLU A 94 -6.49 -2.91 -12.92
C GLU A 94 -6.88 -2.03 -14.12
N VAL A 95 -7.38 -0.82 -13.88
CA VAL A 95 -7.98 -0.01 -14.95
C VAL A 95 -7.13 1.20 -15.36
N VAL A 96 -6.21 1.67 -14.51
CA VAL A 96 -5.41 2.86 -14.83
C VAL A 96 -4.55 2.60 -16.07
N ALA A 97 -4.26 3.68 -16.82
CA ALA A 97 -3.45 3.60 -18.04
C ALA A 97 -2.15 2.83 -17.80
N GLY A 98 -1.78 1.97 -18.72
CA GLY A 98 -0.52 1.21 -18.67
C GLY A 98 0.70 2.10 -18.90
N PRO A 99 1.92 1.55 -18.70
CA PRO A 99 3.14 2.36 -18.82
C PRO A 99 3.41 2.88 -20.23
N ASP A 100 2.87 2.20 -21.24
CA ASP A 100 3.00 2.60 -22.64
C ASP A 100 1.76 3.35 -23.17
N GLU A 101 0.79 3.58 -22.30
CA GLU A 101 -0.43 4.28 -22.66
C GLU A 101 -0.36 5.73 -22.20
N ARG A 102 -1.25 6.57 -22.76
CA ARG A 102 -1.34 7.96 -22.34
C ARG A 102 -1.90 8.05 -20.92
N SER A 103 -1.25 8.83 -20.07
CA SER A 103 -1.72 9.09 -18.72
C SER A 103 -3.12 9.71 -18.70
N GLU A 104 -3.87 9.47 -17.64
CA GLU A 104 -5.26 9.89 -17.55
C GLU A 104 -5.58 10.58 -16.22
N SER A 105 -6.62 11.41 -16.21
CA SER A 105 -7.05 12.14 -15.01
C SER A 105 -7.71 11.22 -13.99
N VAL A 106 -7.84 11.71 -12.75
CA VAL A 106 -8.56 11.01 -11.68
C VAL A 106 -9.99 10.67 -12.10
N VAL A 107 -10.67 11.62 -12.77
CA VAL A 107 -12.06 11.42 -13.23
C VAL A 107 -12.12 10.30 -14.27
N SER A 108 -11.16 10.25 -15.18
CA SER A 108 -11.07 9.17 -16.16
C SER A 108 -10.93 7.81 -15.50
N VAL A 109 -10.04 7.70 -14.51
CA VAL A 109 -9.85 6.46 -13.75
C VAL A 109 -11.14 6.08 -13.00
N LEU A 110 -11.79 7.06 -12.37
CA LEU A 110 -13.06 6.83 -11.67
C LEU A 110 -14.11 6.23 -12.60
N GLN A 111 -14.25 6.77 -13.81
CA GLN A 111 -15.21 6.25 -14.77
C GLN A 111 -14.88 4.82 -15.19
N LYS A 112 -13.61 4.49 -15.34
CA LYS A 112 -13.17 3.13 -15.66
C LYS A 112 -13.49 2.15 -14.52
N VAL A 113 -13.28 2.57 -13.26
CA VAL A 113 -13.64 1.74 -12.10
C VAL A 113 -15.14 1.46 -12.09
N ARG A 114 -15.95 2.48 -12.31
CA ARG A 114 -17.42 2.33 -12.37
C ARG A 114 -17.85 1.41 -13.49
N ALA A 115 -17.17 1.48 -14.64
CA ALA A 115 -17.51 0.66 -15.81
C ALA A 115 -17.05 -0.80 -15.66
N ALA A 116 -15.91 -1.02 -15.04
CA ALA A 116 -15.30 -2.36 -14.93
C ALA A 116 -15.79 -3.15 -13.72
N PHE A 117 -16.18 -2.46 -12.66
CA PHE A 117 -16.60 -3.08 -11.40
C PHE A 117 -17.96 -2.51 -11.00
N ASP A 118 -18.71 -3.29 -10.23
CA ASP A 118 -20.01 -2.83 -9.71
C ASP A 118 -19.74 -2.00 -8.45
N ALA A 119 -19.07 -0.88 -8.63
CA ALA A 119 -18.62 0.00 -7.55
C ALA A 119 -18.86 1.46 -7.96
N ASP A 120 -19.11 2.30 -6.98
CA ASP A 120 -19.33 3.73 -7.17
C ASP A 120 -18.51 4.53 -6.14
N PRO A 121 -17.17 4.49 -6.24
CA PRO A 121 -16.34 5.23 -5.29
C PRO A 121 -16.43 6.73 -5.55
N GLU A 122 -16.14 7.52 -4.52
CA GLU A 122 -16.06 8.97 -4.67
C GLU A 122 -14.74 9.34 -5.34
N VAL A 123 -14.70 10.50 -5.99
CA VAL A 123 -13.51 10.98 -6.68
C VAL A 123 -12.32 11.12 -5.72
N ASP A 124 -12.56 11.56 -4.50
CA ASP A 124 -11.49 11.71 -3.50
C ASP A 124 -10.91 10.35 -3.10
N ALA A 125 -11.74 9.31 -3.03
CA ALA A 125 -11.28 7.96 -2.74
C ALA A 125 -10.38 7.42 -3.85
N VAL A 126 -10.75 7.67 -5.10
CA VAL A 126 -9.94 7.28 -6.26
C VAL A 126 -8.62 8.05 -6.27
N ARG A 127 -8.66 9.35 -5.98
CA ARG A 127 -7.45 10.17 -5.89
C ARG A 127 -6.48 9.64 -4.84
N GLU A 128 -7.00 9.30 -3.66
CA GLU A 128 -6.16 8.73 -2.60
C GLU A 128 -5.60 7.36 -2.98
N ALA A 129 -6.39 6.54 -3.66
CA ALA A 129 -5.92 5.24 -4.15
C ALA A 129 -4.75 5.42 -5.13
N LEU A 130 -4.87 6.37 -6.06
CA LEU A 130 -3.78 6.67 -7.00
C LEU A 130 -2.54 7.20 -6.29
N GLN A 131 -2.70 8.07 -5.30
CA GLN A 131 -1.56 8.58 -4.53
C GLN A 131 -0.90 7.47 -3.71
N SER A 132 -1.68 6.55 -3.16
CA SER A 132 -1.14 5.40 -2.44
C SER A 132 -0.32 4.50 -3.38
N LEU A 133 -0.85 4.19 -4.56
CA LEU A 133 -0.15 3.40 -5.56
C LEU A 133 1.12 4.12 -6.05
N ARG A 134 1.07 5.44 -6.14
CA ARG A 134 2.26 6.24 -6.48
C ARG A 134 3.34 6.11 -5.41
N ARG A 135 2.96 6.17 -4.14
CA ARG A 135 3.91 5.98 -3.04
C ARG A 135 4.54 4.59 -3.05
N LYS A 136 3.78 3.59 -3.52
CA LYS A 136 4.27 2.22 -3.68
C LYS A 136 5.16 2.05 -4.91
N GLY A 137 5.27 3.08 -5.75
CA GLY A 137 6.14 3.05 -6.92
C GLY A 137 5.58 2.39 -8.15
N VAL A 138 4.30 2.01 -8.15
CA VAL A 138 3.69 1.32 -9.30
C VAL A 138 2.87 2.24 -10.20
N VAL A 139 2.61 3.48 -9.76
CA VAL A 139 1.93 4.51 -10.54
C VAL A 139 2.80 5.76 -10.55
N GLU A 140 2.85 6.46 -11.68
CA GLU A 140 3.54 7.74 -11.79
C GLU A 140 2.57 8.84 -12.18
N VAL A 141 2.93 10.08 -11.84
CA VAL A 141 2.15 11.27 -12.17
C VAL A 141 2.79 11.99 -13.35
N VAL A 142 1.97 12.35 -14.33
CA VAL A 142 2.39 13.21 -15.44
C VAL A 142 1.59 14.50 -15.30
N TYR A 143 2.29 15.61 -15.05
CA TYR A 143 1.63 16.90 -14.88
C TYR A 143 1.31 17.53 -16.23
N ARG A 144 0.03 17.77 -16.45
CA ARG A 144 -0.52 18.48 -17.59
C ARG A 144 -1.30 19.66 -17.05
N THR A 145 -2.38 20.07 -17.69
CA THR A 145 -3.29 21.09 -17.12
C THR A 145 -3.79 20.65 -15.74
N VAL A 146 -4.03 19.35 -15.58
CA VAL A 146 -4.32 18.71 -14.28
C VAL A 146 -3.37 17.53 -14.09
N PRO A 147 -3.17 17.06 -12.85
CA PRO A 147 -2.40 15.84 -12.63
C PRO A 147 -3.04 14.65 -13.34
N THR A 148 -2.24 13.87 -14.05
CA THR A 148 -2.68 12.65 -14.72
C THR A 148 -1.82 11.49 -14.25
N PHE A 149 -2.31 10.27 -14.41
CA PHE A 149 -1.71 9.08 -13.81
C PHE A 149 -1.60 7.96 -14.83
N LYS A 150 -0.55 7.17 -14.71
CA LYS A 150 -0.37 5.94 -15.47
C LYS A 150 0.51 4.99 -14.67
N LEU A 151 0.53 3.72 -15.04
CA LEU A 151 1.42 2.76 -14.40
C LEU A 151 2.88 3.12 -14.68
N ALA A 152 3.71 2.97 -13.65
CA ALA A 152 5.16 3.12 -13.77
C ALA A 152 5.84 1.79 -14.07
N VAL A 153 5.09 0.68 -13.99
CA VAL A 153 5.59 -0.69 -14.18
C VAL A 153 4.61 -1.46 -15.07
N GLU A 154 5.08 -2.58 -15.63
CA GLU A 154 4.19 -3.47 -16.36
C GLU A 154 3.17 -4.09 -15.40
N ARG A 155 1.89 -4.08 -15.78
CA ARG A 155 0.81 -4.63 -14.93
C ARG A 155 1.05 -6.09 -14.59
N ASP A 156 1.54 -6.86 -15.55
CA ASP A 156 1.80 -8.29 -15.38
C ASP A 156 3.06 -8.57 -14.54
N GLY A 157 3.89 -7.57 -14.32
CA GLY A 157 5.10 -7.69 -13.51
C GLY A 157 4.87 -7.52 -12.01
N VAL A 158 3.64 -7.26 -11.59
CA VAL A 158 3.30 -7.01 -10.19
C VAL A 158 2.12 -7.88 -9.80
N ASP A 159 2.27 -8.63 -8.71
CA ASP A 159 1.16 -9.37 -8.12
C ASP A 159 0.42 -8.48 -7.13
N VAL A 160 -0.90 -8.48 -7.20
CA VAL A 160 -1.76 -7.68 -6.32
C VAL A 160 -2.41 -8.60 -5.29
N GLU A 161 -2.16 -8.32 -4.02
CA GLU A 161 -2.79 -9.01 -2.91
C GLU A 161 -3.78 -8.05 -2.26
N ILE A 162 -5.06 -8.43 -2.26
CA ILE A 162 -6.11 -7.59 -1.68
C ILE A 162 -6.18 -7.88 -0.17
N VAL A 163 -6.04 -6.82 0.61
CA VAL A 163 -6.13 -6.90 2.07
C VAL A 163 -7.58 -6.61 2.49
N ARG A 164 -8.20 -7.59 3.14
CA ARG A 164 -9.61 -7.50 3.57
C ARG A 164 -9.75 -7.62 5.07
#